data_6a30e3dc1e7c633f75304cf6e3e3db46
#
_entry.id   6a30e3dc1e7c633f75304cf6e3e3db46
#
_cell.length_a   1.000
_cell.length_b   1.000
_cell.length_c   1.000
_cell.angle_alpha   90.00
_cell.angle_beta   90.00
_cell.angle_gamma   90.00
#
_symmetry.space_group_name_H-M   'P 1'
#
loop_
_entity.id
_entity.type
_entity.pdbx_description
1 polymer ?
#
loop_
_entity_poly.entity_id
_entity_poly.type
_entity_poly.pdbx_seq_one_letter_code
_entity_poly.pdbx_strand_id
1 'polypeptide(L)'
;MNDRNPFSWEDPFLLDAELTAEERMVRDTARSYAQERLMPRVLEANRREHFHREIMNEMGELGLLGPTLPARYGCSEVNYVAYGLAAREVERVDSGYRSAMSVQSSLVMHPIHAFGSESQRERFLPRLATGEWVGCFGLTEPDHGSDPGGMVTRAVPVDGGYVLNGAKMWITNSPIADLAVVWA
;
A
#
# COMPACT_ATOMS: atom_id res chain seq x y z
N MET A 1 -19.81 -16.81 38.98
CA MET A 1 -18.65 -17.49 38.39
C MET A 1 -17.87 -16.43 37.59
N ASN A 2 -16.60 -16.22 37.96
CA ASN A 2 -15.77 -15.23 37.28
C ASN A 2 -15.29 -15.85 35.97
N ASP A 3 -16.00 -15.58 34.88
CA ASP A 3 -15.51 -15.83 33.51
C ASP A 3 -14.43 -14.77 33.15
N ARG A 4 -13.29 -14.87 33.81
CA ARG A 4 -12.10 -14.16 33.30
C ARG A 4 -11.57 -14.99 32.15
N ASN A 5 -11.68 -14.47 30.94
CA ASN A 5 -10.98 -15.04 29.80
C ASN A 5 -9.52 -15.28 30.17
N PRO A 6 -8.97 -16.49 29.93
CA PRO A 6 -7.57 -16.75 30.22
C PRO A 6 -6.68 -15.79 29.43
N PHE A 7 -5.61 -15.32 30.08
CA PHE A 7 -4.63 -14.46 29.43
C PHE A 7 -3.99 -15.19 28.24
N SER A 8 -3.96 -14.52 27.08
CA SER A 8 -3.31 -15.02 25.85
C SER A 8 -2.18 -14.08 25.44
N TRP A 9 -0.97 -14.60 25.26
CA TRP A 9 0.15 -13.82 24.70
C TRP A 9 -0.07 -13.43 23.25
N GLU A 10 -0.86 -14.17 22.49
CA GLU A 10 -1.19 -13.88 21.10
C GLU A 10 -2.16 -12.71 20.96
N ASP A 11 -3.05 -12.56 21.95
CA ASP A 11 -4.04 -11.47 22.02
C ASP A 11 -4.20 -11.00 23.48
N PRO A 12 -3.21 -10.31 24.05
CA PRO A 12 -3.17 -9.93 25.46
C PRO A 12 -4.28 -8.92 25.84
N PHE A 13 -4.80 -8.21 24.87
CA PHE A 13 -5.86 -7.20 25.04
C PHE A 13 -7.24 -7.69 24.60
N LEU A 14 -7.36 -8.95 24.18
CA LEU A 14 -8.59 -9.57 23.69
C LEU A 14 -9.24 -8.81 22.51
N LEU A 15 -8.39 -8.21 21.65
CA LEU A 15 -8.83 -7.42 20.49
C LEU A 15 -9.58 -8.28 19.46
N ASP A 16 -9.27 -9.56 19.38
CA ASP A 16 -9.94 -10.47 18.44
C ASP A 16 -11.46 -10.59 18.72
N ALA A 17 -11.87 -10.44 19.98
CA ALA A 17 -13.27 -10.46 20.35
C ALA A 17 -14.05 -9.22 19.84
N GLU A 18 -13.36 -8.11 19.67
CA GLU A 18 -13.94 -6.83 19.19
C GLU A 18 -14.11 -6.78 17.67
N LEU A 19 -13.43 -7.67 16.92
CA LEU A 19 -13.48 -7.68 15.46
C LEU A 19 -14.82 -8.21 14.95
N THR A 20 -15.32 -7.60 13.89
CA THR A 20 -16.44 -8.10 13.11
C THR A 20 -16.07 -9.38 12.33
N ALA A 21 -17.07 -10.09 11.81
CA ALA A 21 -16.82 -11.26 10.97
C ALA A 21 -16.07 -10.91 9.68
N GLU A 22 -16.38 -9.75 9.10
CA GLU A 22 -15.70 -9.24 7.90
C GLU A 22 -14.21 -8.91 8.16
N GLU A 23 -13.94 -8.19 9.25
CA GLU A 23 -12.55 -7.85 9.63
C GLU A 23 -11.71 -9.10 9.90
N ARG A 24 -12.29 -10.11 10.58
CA ARG A 24 -11.63 -11.42 10.76
C ARG A 24 -11.35 -12.10 9.42
N MET A 25 -12.32 -12.11 8.51
CA MET A 25 -12.16 -12.71 7.17
C MET A 25 -11.04 -12.04 6.40
N VAL A 26 -10.98 -10.71 6.38
CA VAL A 26 -9.89 -9.95 5.72
C VAL A 26 -8.53 -10.27 6.35
N ARG A 27 -8.44 -10.28 7.67
CA ARG A 27 -7.23 -10.66 8.40
C ARG A 27 -6.78 -12.08 8.05
N ASP A 28 -7.67 -13.04 8.09
CA ASP A 28 -7.34 -14.46 7.89
C ASP A 28 -6.93 -14.72 6.43
N THR A 29 -7.58 -14.07 5.47
CA THR A 29 -7.19 -14.09 4.06
C THR A 29 -5.77 -13.53 3.86
N ALA A 30 -5.50 -12.34 4.43
CA ALA A 30 -4.19 -11.72 4.36
C ALA A 30 -3.10 -12.57 5.05
N ARG A 31 -3.41 -13.19 6.19
CA ARG A 31 -2.52 -14.10 6.92
C ARG A 31 -2.17 -15.33 6.08
N SER A 32 -3.17 -16.02 5.55
CA SER A 32 -2.95 -17.21 4.71
C SER A 32 -2.06 -16.87 3.50
N TYR A 33 -2.39 -15.81 2.78
CA TYR A 33 -1.58 -15.32 1.67
C TYR A 33 -0.14 -15.00 2.09
N ALA A 34 0.03 -14.24 3.16
CA ALA A 34 1.35 -13.83 3.63
C ALA A 34 2.21 -15.03 4.03
N GLN A 35 1.66 -15.98 4.77
CA GLN A 35 2.39 -17.17 5.22
C GLN A 35 2.66 -18.18 4.09
N GLU A 36 1.72 -18.38 3.19
CA GLU A 36 1.80 -19.42 2.16
C GLU A 36 2.53 -18.94 0.89
N ARG A 37 2.43 -17.64 0.56
CA ARG A 37 2.94 -17.10 -0.70
C ARG A 37 4.11 -16.13 -0.52
N LEU A 38 4.10 -15.27 0.50
CA LEU A 38 5.17 -14.29 0.73
C LEU A 38 6.33 -14.88 1.54
N MET A 39 6.04 -15.55 2.67
CA MET A 39 7.06 -16.10 3.56
C MET A 39 8.08 -17.01 2.85
N PRO A 40 7.70 -17.92 1.93
CA PRO A 40 8.67 -18.77 1.23
C PRO A 40 9.63 -17.98 0.31
N ARG A 41 9.24 -16.77 -0.12
CA ARG A 41 10.03 -15.96 -1.07
C ARG A 41 11.01 -15.02 -0.39
N VAL A 42 10.71 -14.57 0.85
CA VAL A 42 11.38 -13.43 1.48
C VAL A 42 12.89 -13.62 1.63
N LEU A 43 13.33 -14.79 2.05
CA LEU A 43 14.77 -15.04 2.30
C LEU A 43 15.60 -14.93 1.02
N GLU A 44 15.14 -15.55 -0.05
CA GLU A 44 15.85 -15.51 -1.32
C GLU A 44 15.74 -14.16 -2.00
N ALA A 45 14.57 -13.52 -1.94
CA ALA A 45 14.36 -12.17 -2.43
C ALA A 45 15.30 -11.16 -1.74
N ASN A 46 15.42 -11.23 -0.42
CA ASN A 46 16.33 -10.38 0.35
C ASN A 46 17.81 -10.61 -0.02
N ARG A 47 18.24 -11.88 -0.12
CA ARG A 47 19.61 -12.23 -0.49
C ARG A 47 20.02 -11.77 -1.89
N ARG A 48 19.06 -11.75 -2.81
CA ARG A 48 19.28 -11.34 -4.21
C ARG A 48 18.92 -9.90 -4.51
N GLU A 49 18.50 -9.13 -3.50
CA GLU A 49 18.03 -7.77 -3.68
C GLU A 49 16.95 -7.67 -4.77
N HIS A 50 16.00 -8.62 -4.76
CA HIS A 50 14.97 -8.78 -5.78
C HIS A 50 13.58 -8.62 -5.20
N PHE A 51 12.73 -7.85 -5.90
CA PHE A 51 11.29 -7.77 -5.61
C PHE A 51 10.50 -8.47 -6.71
N HIS A 52 9.70 -9.45 -6.32
CA HIS A 52 8.83 -10.19 -7.22
C HIS A 52 7.62 -9.33 -7.60
N ARG A 53 7.66 -8.73 -8.80
CA ARG A 53 6.63 -7.79 -9.29
C ARG A 53 5.22 -8.40 -9.27
N GLU A 54 5.10 -9.70 -9.49
CA GLU A 54 3.83 -10.44 -9.48
C GLU A 54 3.11 -10.41 -8.13
N ILE A 55 3.80 -10.11 -7.03
CA ILE A 55 3.20 -9.90 -5.70
C ILE A 55 2.14 -8.79 -5.74
N MET A 56 2.35 -7.75 -6.55
CA MET A 56 1.37 -6.67 -6.69
C MET A 56 0.07 -7.17 -7.33
N ASN A 57 0.16 -8.04 -8.33
CA ASN A 57 -1.02 -8.65 -8.95
C ASN A 57 -1.73 -9.61 -7.97
N GLU A 58 -0.97 -10.44 -7.26
CA GLU A 58 -1.51 -11.36 -6.26
C GLU A 58 -2.27 -10.58 -5.15
N MET A 59 -1.70 -9.47 -4.67
CA MET A 59 -2.37 -8.58 -3.71
C MET A 59 -3.62 -7.91 -4.29
N GLY A 60 -3.57 -7.55 -5.57
CA GLY A 60 -4.71 -6.99 -6.29
C GLY A 60 -5.88 -7.98 -6.41
N GLU A 61 -5.60 -9.24 -6.78
CA GLU A 61 -6.59 -10.33 -6.85
C GLU A 61 -7.28 -10.58 -5.51
N LEU A 62 -6.57 -10.36 -4.40
CA LEU A 62 -7.08 -10.49 -3.04
C LEU A 62 -7.77 -9.22 -2.52
N GLY A 63 -7.82 -8.15 -3.31
CA GLY A 63 -8.40 -6.87 -2.91
C GLY A 63 -7.62 -6.12 -1.83
N LEU A 64 -6.32 -6.39 -1.69
CA LEU A 64 -5.44 -5.77 -0.69
C LEU A 64 -4.85 -4.43 -1.15
N LEU A 65 -5.04 -4.05 -2.44
CA LEU A 65 -4.58 -2.78 -2.98
C LEU A 65 -5.72 -1.76 -3.01
N GLY A 66 -5.52 -0.61 -2.35
CA GLY A 66 -6.54 0.41 -2.17
C GLY A 66 -7.79 -0.07 -1.42
N PRO A 67 -7.68 -0.93 -0.39
CA PRO A 67 -8.82 -1.68 0.14
C PRO A 67 -9.90 -0.80 0.76
N THR A 68 -9.60 0.44 1.13
CA THR A 68 -10.56 1.38 1.72
C THR A 68 -11.24 2.29 0.68
N LEU A 69 -10.90 2.16 -0.60
CA LEU A 69 -11.47 2.96 -1.66
C LEU A 69 -12.76 2.34 -2.21
N PRO A 70 -13.63 3.14 -2.88
CA PRO A 70 -14.93 2.67 -3.35
C PRO A 70 -14.85 1.50 -4.34
N ALA A 71 -15.78 0.55 -4.18
CA ALA A 71 -15.89 -0.66 -5.01
C ALA A 71 -16.07 -0.35 -6.50
N ARG A 72 -16.66 0.80 -6.85
CA ARG A 72 -16.81 1.24 -8.26
C ARG A 72 -15.49 1.39 -9.02
N TYR A 73 -14.37 1.49 -8.31
CA TYR A 73 -13.02 1.53 -8.90
C TYR A 73 -12.28 0.18 -8.82
N GLY A 74 -12.99 -0.91 -8.49
CA GLY A 74 -12.41 -2.24 -8.36
C GLY A 74 -11.75 -2.51 -7.01
N CYS A 75 -11.99 -1.66 -6.01
CA CYS A 75 -11.45 -1.80 -4.65
C CYS A 75 -12.42 -2.55 -3.73
N SER A 76 -11.94 -2.99 -2.55
CA SER A 76 -12.75 -3.83 -1.64
C SER A 76 -13.73 -3.05 -0.76
N GLU A 77 -13.56 -1.73 -0.63
CA GLU A 77 -14.40 -0.83 0.18
C GLU A 77 -14.55 -1.25 1.65
N VAL A 78 -13.50 -1.86 2.22
CA VAL A 78 -13.48 -2.25 3.63
C VAL A 78 -13.08 -1.08 4.54
N ASN A 79 -13.32 -1.22 5.84
CA ASN A 79 -12.95 -0.21 6.82
C ASN A 79 -11.43 -0.18 7.12
N TYR A 80 -10.98 0.84 7.85
CA TYR A 80 -9.56 1.01 8.20
C TYR A 80 -9.04 -0.03 9.19
N VAL A 81 -9.91 -0.65 10.01
CA VAL A 81 -9.52 -1.76 10.90
C VAL A 81 -9.12 -2.96 10.05
N ALA A 82 -9.93 -3.35 9.08
CA ALA A 82 -9.62 -4.43 8.14
C ALA A 82 -8.32 -4.16 7.38
N TYR A 83 -8.11 -2.92 6.90
CA TYR A 83 -6.85 -2.54 6.24
C TYR A 83 -5.64 -2.66 7.19
N GLY A 84 -5.77 -2.18 8.42
CA GLY A 84 -4.72 -2.30 9.44
C GLY A 84 -4.38 -3.76 9.76
N LEU A 85 -5.39 -4.62 9.85
CA LEU A 85 -5.21 -6.06 10.06
C LEU A 85 -4.48 -6.72 8.89
N ALA A 86 -4.87 -6.41 7.64
CA ALA A 86 -4.18 -6.91 6.45
C ALA A 86 -2.72 -6.45 6.42
N ALA A 87 -2.47 -5.17 6.67
CA ALA A 87 -1.12 -4.61 6.74
C ALA A 87 -0.26 -5.31 7.80
N ARG A 88 -0.82 -5.58 8.99
CA ARG A 88 -0.15 -6.31 10.07
C ARG A 88 0.26 -7.74 9.65
N GLU A 89 -0.59 -8.45 8.96
CA GLU A 89 -0.29 -9.83 8.54
C GLU A 89 0.80 -9.87 7.45
N VAL A 90 0.82 -8.90 6.53
CA VAL A 90 1.90 -8.76 5.55
C VAL A 90 3.21 -8.33 6.21
N GLU A 91 3.17 -7.37 7.17
CA GLU A 91 4.32 -6.91 7.95
C GLU A 91 5.00 -8.05 8.74
N ARG A 92 4.23 -9.03 9.22
CA ARG A 92 4.77 -10.21 9.91
C ARG A 92 5.73 -11.03 9.07
N VAL A 93 5.64 -10.90 7.75
CA VAL A 93 6.55 -11.56 6.82
C VAL A 93 7.72 -10.65 6.46
N ASP A 94 7.41 -9.44 5.97
CA ASP A 94 8.44 -8.51 5.52
C ASP A 94 7.90 -7.07 5.42
N SER A 95 8.65 -6.13 6.00
CA SER A 95 8.33 -4.70 5.96
C SER A 95 8.37 -4.12 4.54
N GLY A 96 9.21 -4.65 3.66
CA GLY A 96 9.29 -4.21 2.26
C GLY A 96 8.02 -4.56 1.49
N TYR A 97 7.48 -5.75 1.68
CA TYR A 97 6.21 -6.16 1.07
C TYR A 97 5.04 -5.31 1.59
N ARG A 98 4.98 -5.10 2.91
CA ARG A 98 3.97 -4.21 3.47
C ARG A 98 4.14 -2.77 2.98
N SER A 99 5.36 -2.27 2.86
CA SER A 99 5.64 -0.94 2.34
C SER A 99 5.17 -0.80 0.89
N ALA A 100 5.45 -1.79 0.03
CA ALA A 100 4.97 -1.80 -1.35
C ALA A 100 3.44 -1.71 -1.43
N MET A 101 2.73 -2.52 -0.63
CA MET A 101 1.26 -2.50 -0.53
C MET A 101 0.72 -1.14 -0.06
N SER A 102 1.33 -0.56 0.99
CA SER A 102 0.84 0.69 1.57
C SER A 102 1.18 1.91 0.73
N VAL A 103 2.32 1.95 0.04
CA VAL A 103 2.61 3.01 -0.95
C VAL A 103 1.58 2.99 -2.07
N GLN A 104 1.30 1.82 -2.64
CA GLN A 104 0.25 1.67 -3.65
C GLN A 104 -1.09 2.20 -3.15
N SER A 105 -1.55 1.72 -2.00
CA SER A 105 -2.88 1.99 -1.46
C SER A 105 -3.03 3.42 -0.93
N SER A 106 -2.12 3.84 -0.05
CA SER A 106 -2.28 5.07 0.74
C SER A 106 -1.63 6.30 0.12
N LEU A 107 -0.48 6.13 -0.55
CA LEU A 107 0.29 7.26 -1.08
C LEU A 107 0.05 7.49 -2.58
N VAL A 108 -0.46 6.50 -3.31
CA VAL A 108 -0.77 6.62 -4.74
C VAL A 108 -2.28 6.64 -4.97
N MET A 109 -2.98 5.56 -4.63
CA MET A 109 -4.41 5.44 -4.94
C MET A 109 -5.26 6.43 -4.15
N HIS A 110 -4.98 6.63 -2.86
CA HIS A 110 -5.74 7.56 -2.03
C HIS A 110 -5.65 9.01 -2.51
N PRO A 111 -4.47 9.61 -2.80
CA PRO A 111 -4.39 10.95 -3.36
C PRO A 111 -5.09 11.09 -4.73
N ILE A 112 -4.99 10.10 -5.61
CA ILE A 112 -5.72 10.10 -6.88
C ILE A 112 -7.24 10.13 -6.62
N HIS A 113 -7.71 9.33 -5.66
CA HIS A 113 -9.13 9.34 -5.28
C HIS A 113 -9.56 10.67 -4.65
N ALA A 114 -8.78 11.22 -3.74
CA ALA A 114 -9.15 12.42 -2.98
C ALA A 114 -9.07 13.71 -3.82
N PHE A 115 -8.07 13.82 -4.69
CA PHE A 115 -7.72 15.06 -5.36
C PHE A 115 -7.79 15.02 -6.88
N GLY A 116 -7.83 13.82 -7.48
CA GLY A 116 -7.92 13.64 -8.91
C GLY A 116 -9.32 13.98 -9.47
N SER A 117 -9.38 14.33 -10.76
CA SER A 117 -10.64 14.42 -11.49
C SER A 117 -11.28 13.04 -11.65
N GLU A 118 -12.60 13.00 -11.96
CA GLU A 118 -13.27 11.71 -12.17
C GLU A 118 -12.63 10.92 -13.33
N SER A 119 -12.23 11.59 -14.41
CA SER A 119 -11.54 10.94 -15.53
C SER A 119 -10.18 10.34 -15.12
N GLN A 120 -9.47 10.97 -14.16
CA GLN A 120 -8.24 10.40 -13.60
C GLN A 120 -8.52 9.20 -12.70
N ARG A 121 -9.55 9.26 -11.85
CA ARG A 121 -9.97 8.16 -10.98
C ARG A 121 -10.34 6.93 -11.82
N GLU A 122 -11.21 7.09 -12.81
CA GLU A 122 -11.64 6.02 -13.72
C GLU A 122 -10.49 5.43 -14.54
N ARG A 123 -9.51 6.26 -14.92
CA ARG A 123 -8.36 5.81 -15.71
C ARG A 123 -7.35 5.04 -14.88
N PHE A 124 -7.03 5.50 -13.67
CA PHE A 124 -5.89 5.01 -12.90
C PHE A 124 -6.27 3.99 -11.84
N LEU A 125 -7.35 4.24 -11.06
CA LEU A 125 -7.65 3.41 -9.89
C LEU A 125 -7.93 1.95 -10.23
N PRO A 126 -8.71 1.58 -11.26
CA PRO A 126 -8.96 0.17 -11.56
C PRO A 126 -7.69 -0.64 -11.86
N ARG A 127 -6.73 -0.06 -12.58
CA ARG A 127 -5.47 -0.72 -12.92
C ARG A 127 -4.51 -0.81 -11.74
N LEU A 128 -4.55 0.19 -10.86
CA LEU A 128 -3.78 0.18 -9.61
C LEU A 128 -4.38 -0.82 -8.62
N ALA A 129 -5.71 -0.96 -8.57
CA ALA A 129 -6.40 -1.90 -7.68
C ALA A 129 -6.09 -3.37 -8.01
N THR A 130 -5.95 -3.69 -9.30
CA THR A 130 -5.56 -5.05 -9.76
C THR A 130 -4.07 -5.31 -9.70
N GLY A 131 -3.25 -4.30 -9.42
CA GLY A 131 -1.79 -4.39 -9.50
C GLY A 131 -1.25 -4.50 -10.94
N GLU A 132 -2.11 -4.33 -11.98
CA GLU A 132 -1.67 -4.19 -13.37
C GLU A 132 -0.69 -3.04 -13.50
N TRP A 133 -1.01 -1.91 -12.85
CA TRP A 133 -0.10 -0.79 -12.69
C TRP A 133 0.38 -0.68 -11.24
N VAL A 134 1.65 -0.32 -11.11
CA VAL A 134 2.27 0.00 -9.82
C VAL A 134 2.57 1.48 -9.77
N GLY A 135 2.25 2.09 -8.64
CA GLY A 135 2.55 3.48 -8.37
C GLY A 135 3.68 3.68 -7.36
N CYS A 136 4.36 4.81 -7.49
CA CYS A 136 5.30 5.29 -6.48
C CYS A 136 4.98 6.73 -6.06
N PHE A 137 5.58 7.17 -4.93
CA PHE A 137 5.30 8.48 -4.33
C PHE A 137 6.59 9.23 -4.10
N GLY A 138 6.85 10.22 -4.96
CA GLY A 138 8.07 11.03 -4.94
C GLY A 138 7.91 12.29 -4.08
N LEU A 139 8.17 12.18 -2.77
CA LEU A 139 8.19 13.31 -1.83
C LEU A 139 9.63 13.63 -1.41
N THR A 140 10.31 12.67 -0.78
CA THR A 140 11.64 12.83 -0.20
C THR A 140 12.69 13.22 -1.23
N GLU A 141 13.54 14.18 -0.89
CA GLU A 141 14.69 14.61 -1.68
C GLU A 141 16.01 14.32 -0.94
N PRO A 142 17.17 14.34 -1.63
CA PRO A 142 18.46 14.09 -0.98
C PRO A 142 18.69 14.93 0.28
N ASP A 143 18.32 16.21 0.26
CA ASP A 143 18.56 17.16 1.34
C ASP A 143 17.28 17.49 2.15
N HIS A 144 16.11 16.95 1.76
CA HIS A 144 14.81 17.23 2.36
C HIS A 144 14.02 15.95 2.66
N GLY A 145 14.32 15.33 3.80
CA GLY A 145 13.60 14.18 4.34
C GLY A 145 12.53 14.61 5.35
N SER A 146 12.93 14.90 6.59
CA SER A 146 12.03 15.33 7.67
C SER A 146 11.46 16.74 7.48
N ASP A 147 12.02 17.52 6.60
CA ASP A 147 11.51 18.84 6.19
C ASP A 147 11.10 18.85 4.70
N PRO A 148 9.97 18.25 4.34
CA PRO A 148 9.51 18.22 2.94
C PRO A 148 9.08 19.60 2.44
N GLY A 149 8.81 20.55 3.33
CA GLY A 149 8.51 21.94 2.97
C GLY A 149 9.67 22.67 2.29
N GLY A 150 10.89 22.20 2.55
CA GLY A 150 12.11 22.73 1.93
C GLY A 150 12.42 22.18 0.53
N MET A 151 11.60 21.28 -0.03
CA MET A 151 11.86 20.64 -1.32
C MET A 151 12.22 21.62 -2.43
N VAL A 152 13.13 21.22 -3.29
CA VAL A 152 13.63 22.03 -4.40
C VAL A 152 13.13 21.56 -5.77
N THR A 153 12.54 20.38 -5.87
CA THR A 153 11.87 19.94 -7.10
C THR A 153 10.78 20.93 -7.49
N ARG A 154 10.73 21.28 -8.77
CA ARG A 154 9.79 22.28 -9.31
C ARG A 154 9.05 21.75 -10.54
N ALA A 155 7.75 22.03 -10.59
CA ALA A 155 6.90 21.85 -11.76
C ALA A 155 6.68 23.23 -12.40
N VAL A 156 7.32 23.51 -13.51
CA VAL A 156 7.21 24.80 -14.20
C VAL A 156 6.17 24.67 -15.31
N PRO A 157 5.10 25.50 -15.34
CA PRO A 157 4.13 25.50 -16.43
C PRO A 157 4.79 25.84 -17.78
N VAL A 158 4.40 25.08 -18.81
CA VAL A 158 4.77 25.32 -20.21
C VAL A 158 3.55 25.10 -21.08
N ASP A 159 3.61 25.46 -22.35
CA ASP A 159 2.53 25.19 -23.30
C ASP A 159 2.23 23.67 -23.34
N GLY A 160 1.00 23.30 -23.02
CA GLY A 160 0.51 21.91 -23.03
C GLY A 160 0.85 21.07 -21.79
N GLY A 161 1.49 21.65 -20.74
CA GLY A 161 1.79 20.86 -19.54
C GLY A 161 2.75 21.53 -18.56
N TYR A 162 3.64 20.69 -17.98
CA TYR A 162 4.63 21.10 -16.99
C TYR A 162 5.99 20.46 -17.29
N VAL A 163 7.05 21.17 -16.97
CA VAL A 163 8.41 20.58 -16.91
C VAL A 163 8.77 20.37 -15.46
N LEU A 164 9.10 19.13 -15.10
CA LEU A 164 9.61 18.74 -13.79
C LEU A 164 11.12 18.78 -13.76
N ASN A 165 11.69 19.51 -12.78
CA ASN A 165 13.13 19.55 -12.51
C ASN A 165 13.37 19.32 -11.02
N GLY A 166 14.26 18.35 -10.71
CA GLY A 166 14.62 17.98 -9.34
C GLY A 166 15.06 16.53 -9.24
N ALA A 167 15.26 16.08 -8.02
CA ALA A 167 15.61 14.70 -7.71
C ALA A 167 14.82 14.22 -6.48
N LYS A 168 14.39 12.96 -6.52
CA LYS A 168 13.75 12.29 -5.39
C LYS A 168 14.60 11.12 -4.91
N MET A 169 14.54 10.77 -3.63
CA MET A 169 15.37 9.75 -3.01
C MET A 169 14.53 8.79 -2.16
N TRP A 170 14.95 7.53 -2.09
CA TRP A 170 14.32 6.48 -1.29
C TRP A 170 12.85 6.21 -1.66
N ILE A 171 12.55 6.19 -2.94
CA ILE A 171 11.17 6.06 -3.43
C ILE A 171 10.79 4.59 -3.58
N THR A 172 10.02 4.08 -2.63
CA THR A 172 9.45 2.73 -2.67
C THR A 172 8.67 2.53 -3.96
N ASN A 173 8.79 1.35 -4.55
CA ASN A 173 8.22 0.92 -5.83
C ASN A 173 8.81 1.60 -7.08
N SER A 174 9.67 2.62 -6.98
CA SER A 174 10.12 3.35 -8.18
C SER A 174 10.75 2.48 -9.26
N PRO A 175 11.52 1.40 -8.96
CA PRO A 175 12.10 0.55 -10.01
C PRO A 175 11.09 -0.25 -10.83
N ILE A 176 9.85 -0.39 -10.33
CA ILE A 176 8.78 -1.19 -10.96
C ILE A 176 7.51 -0.37 -11.24
N ALA A 177 7.58 0.96 -11.06
CA ALA A 177 6.42 1.83 -11.14
C ALA A 177 6.04 2.17 -12.59
N ASP A 178 4.74 2.13 -12.88
CA ASP A 178 4.11 2.61 -14.12
C ASP A 178 3.61 4.05 -13.97
N LEU A 179 3.41 4.51 -12.72
CA LEU A 179 2.86 5.82 -12.37
C LEU A 179 3.61 6.39 -11.18
N ALA A 180 3.81 7.71 -11.18
CA ALA A 180 4.36 8.43 -10.04
C ALA A 180 3.46 9.58 -9.59
N VAL A 181 3.17 9.67 -8.29
CA VAL A 181 2.66 10.88 -7.64
C VAL A 181 3.87 11.66 -7.16
N VAL A 182 4.10 12.84 -7.74
CA VAL A 182 5.31 13.63 -7.48
C VAL A 182 4.94 14.97 -6.85
N TRP A 183 5.58 15.28 -5.73
CA TRP A 183 5.50 16.60 -5.09
C TRP A 183 6.56 17.52 -5.70
N ALA A 184 6.11 18.74 -6.11
CA ALA A 184 6.95 19.74 -6.74
C ALA A 184 6.45 21.15 -6.50
#